data_f79f1bbd3bbf5a2a70c7485e660066a0
#
_entry.id   f79f1bbd3bbf5a2a70c7485e660066a0
#
_cell.length_a   1.000
_cell.length_b   1.000
_cell.length_c   1.000
_cell.angle_alpha   90.00
_cell.angle_beta   90.00
_cell.angle_gamma   90.00
#
_symmetry.space_group_name_H-M   'P 1'
#
loop_
_entity.id
_entity.type
_entity.pdbx_description
1 polymer ?
#
loop_
_entity_poly.entity_id
_entity_poly.type
_entity_poly.pdbx_seq_one_letter_code
_entity_poly.pdbx_strand_id
1 'polypeptide(L)'
;YFSLNTDTEAITYLQLANELIREVNPNAITVAEDMSAMPGMCLPIEDGGIGFDYRLAMGIPDMWIKILKEQQDESWNMYHIWNELTSRRPMEKYIGYVESHDQALVGDKTLMFRLCDSYMYTHMSRFIDSPVIDRGVSLHKLIRMVTMTLGGEGYLNFMGNEFGHPEWIDFPREGHGWSYFYCRRQWHLA
;
A
#
# COMPACT_ATOMS: atom_id res chain seq x y z
N TYR A 1 14.14 -14.04 -19.29
CA TYR A 1 12.82 -13.47 -18.96
C TYR A 1 12.51 -12.18 -19.71
N PHE A 2 13.40 -11.74 -20.59
CA PHE A 2 13.18 -10.54 -21.40
C PHE A 2 12.30 -10.90 -22.61
N SER A 3 11.16 -10.24 -22.72
CA SER A 3 10.27 -10.33 -23.87
C SER A 3 10.54 -9.17 -24.84
N LEU A 4 9.95 -9.22 -26.03
CA LEU A 4 10.01 -8.12 -26.99
C LEU A 4 9.45 -6.79 -26.47
N ASN A 5 8.67 -6.84 -25.37
CA ASN A 5 8.09 -5.67 -24.72
C ASN A 5 8.91 -5.17 -23.52
N THR A 6 10.10 -5.74 -23.29
CA THR A 6 10.95 -5.35 -22.19
C THR A 6 11.92 -4.26 -22.64
N ASP A 7 11.93 -3.12 -21.96
CA ASP A 7 12.93 -2.07 -22.15
C ASP A 7 14.24 -2.47 -21.47
N THR A 8 15.15 -3.03 -22.27
CA THR A 8 16.45 -3.51 -21.79
C THR A 8 17.38 -2.39 -21.37
N GLU A 9 17.22 -1.19 -21.91
CA GLU A 9 18.02 -0.02 -21.52
C GLU A 9 17.59 0.46 -20.13
N ALA A 10 16.28 0.51 -19.87
CA ALA A 10 15.75 0.82 -18.54
C ALA A 10 16.20 -0.19 -17.48
N ILE A 11 16.20 -1.48 -17.80
CA ILE A 11 16.70 -2.52 -16.89
C ILE A 11 18.18 -2.33 -16.60
N THR A 12 19.00 -2.10 -17.63
CA THR A 12 20.43 -1.85 -17.45
C THR A 12 20.69 -0.62 -16.59
N TYR A 13 19.90 0.44 -16.79
CA TYR A 13 19.97 1.63 -15.95
C TYR A 13 19.67 1.32 -14.49
N LEU A 14 18.61 0.56 -14.21
CA LEU A 14 18.22 0.18 -12.84
C LEU A 14 19.27 -0.72 -12.18
N GLN A 15 19.85 -1.65 -12.91
CA GLN A 15 20.96 -2.49 -12.43
C GLN A 15 22.16 -1.63 -12.03
N LEU A 16 22.60 -0.73 -12.91
CA LEU A 16 23.71 0.18 -12.63
C LEU A 16 23.40 1.11 -11.45
N ALA A 17 22.17 1.59 -11.34
CA ALA A 17 21.76 2.43 -10.22
C ALA A 17 21.82 1.66 -8.87
N ASN A 18 21.33 0.43 -8.82
CA ASN A 18 21.39 -0.41 -7.63
C ASN A 18 22.84 -0.75 -7.23
N GLU A 19 23.70 -1.07 -8.18
CA GLU A 19 25.14 -1.28 -7.95
C GLU A 19 25.80 -0.03 -7.37
N LEU A 20 25.60 1.12 -8.02
CA LEU A 20 26.18 2.39 -7.56
C LEU A 20 25.71 2.78 -6.17
N ILE A 21 24.42 2.59 -5.87
CA ILE A 21 23.86 2.87 -4.53
C ILE A 21 24.57 2.03 -3.48
N ARG A 22 24.76 0.73 -3.72
CA ARG A 22 25.46 -0.17 -2.78
C ARG A 22 26.93 0.18 -2.61
N GLU A 23 27.60 0.58 -3.69
CA GLU A 23 28.99 1.02 -3.63
C GLU A 23 29.16 2.28 -2.80
N VAL A 24 28.25 3.26 -2.97
CA VAL A 24 28.29 4.54 -2.24
C VAL A 24 27.81 4.39 -0.79
N ASN A 25 26.76 3.60 -0.56
CA ASN A 25 26.18 3.35 0.76
C ASN A 25 25.69 1.91 0.91
N PRO A 26 26.52 0.98 1.43
CA PRO A 26 26.14 -0.42 1.61
C PRO A 26 24.92 -0.67 2.52
N ASN A 27 24.52 0.32 3.30
CA ASN A 27 23.35 0.24 4.18
C ASN A 27 22.08 0.83 3.54
N ALA A 28 22.14 1.34 2.32
CA ALA A 28 20.95 1.79 1.61
C ALA A 28 20.03 0.63 1.28
N ILE A 29 18.74 0.91 1.32
CA ILE A 29 17.68 -0.04 0.93
C ILE A 29 17.00 0.50 -0.33
N THR A 30 16.89 -0.35 -1.35
CA THR A 30 16.18 -0.05 -2.59
C THR A 30 14.89 -0.85 -2.70
N VAL A 31 13.79 -0.18 -3.07
CA VAL A 31 12.46 -0.80 -3.15
C VAL A 31 11.90 -0.57 -4.56
N ALA A 32 11.56 -1.65 -5.24
CA ALA A 32 10.93 -1.59 -6.55
C ALA A 32 9.41 -1.38 -6.43
N GLU A 33 8.89 -0.42 -7.18
CA GLU A 33 7.47 -0.27 -7.44
C GLU A 33 7.20 -0.73 -8.89
N ASP A 34 6.52 -1.87 -9.04
CA ASP A 34 6.28 -2.47 -10.36
C ASP A 34 4.96 -3.24 -10.40
N MET A 35 4.08 -2.84 -11.32
CA MET A 35 2.78 -3.49 -11.57
C MET A 35 2.84 -4.55 -12.68
N SER A 36 3.93 -4.61 -13.46
CA SER A 36 4.06 -5.56 -14.58
C SER A 36 4.20 -7.01 -14.12
N ALA A 37 4.37 -7.22 -12.82
CA ALA A 37 4.69 -8.51 -12.21
C ALA A 37 5.97 -9.15 -12.79
N MET A 38 6.92 -8.34 -13.25
CA MET A 38 8.19 -8.79 -13.79
C MET A 38 8.96 -9.63 -12.76
N PRO A 39 9.43 -10.83 -13.11
CA PRO A 39 10.24 -11.64 -12.22
C PRO A 39 11.67 -11.09 -12.11
N GLY A 40 12.32 -11.40 -11.00
CA GLY A 40 13.75 -11.09 -10.82
C GLY A 40 14.05 -9.65 -10.39
N MET A 41 13.05 -8.88 -9.98
CA MET A 41 13.27 -7.51 -9.49
C MET A 41 14.22 -7.48 -8.29
N CYS A 42 14.11 -8.45 -7.39
CA CYS A 42 14.90 -8.54 -6.16
C CYS A 42 15.98 -9.64 -6.20
N LEU A 43 16.20 -10.26 -7.35
CA LEU A 43 17.35 -11.16 -7.52
C LEU A 43 18.65 -10.37 -7.68
N PRO A 44 19.79 -10.92 -7.22
CA PRO A 44 21.10 -10.37 -7.49
C PRO A 44 21.35 -10.18 -9.01
N ILE A 45 22.13 -9.18 -9.35
CA ILE A 45 22.44 -8.87 -10.76
C ILE A 45 23.24 -10.01 -11.40
N GLU A 46 24.16 -10.62 -10.65
CA GLU A 46 24.93 -11.78 -11.08
C GLU A 46 24.07 -13.01 -11.40
N ASP A 47 22.88 -13.11 -10.80
CA ASP A 47 21.88 -14.15 -11.06
C ASP A 47 20.87 -13.74 -12.16
N GLY A 48 21.12 -12.63 -12.84
CA GLY A 48 20.28 -12.09 -13.90
C GLY A 48 19.09 -11.26 -13.39
N GLY A 49 19.12 -10.83 -12.13
CA GLY A 49 18.14 -9.96 -11.53
C GLY A 49 18.38 -8.47 -11.76
N ILE A 50 17.52 -7.62 -11.21
CA ILE A 50 17.64 -6.16 -11.28
C ILE A 50 18.32 -5.58 -10.04
N GLY A 51 18.38 -6.35 -8.96
CA GLY A 51 19.19 -6.02 -7.80
C GLY A 51 18.50 -5.12 -6.75
N PHE A 52 17.18 -4.97 -6.77
CA PHE A 52 16.48 -4.32 -5.66
C PHE A 52 16.49 -5.17 -4.41
N ASP A 53 16.46 -4.55 -3.23
CA ASP A 53 16.37 -5.27 -1.96
C ASP A 53 14.97 -5.78 -1.70
N TYR A 54 13.94 -4.99 -2.05
CA TYR A 54 12.54 -5.30 -1.86
C TYR A 54 11.70 -4.86 -3.07
N ARG A 55 10.49 -5.40 -3.14
CA ARG A 55 9.44 -4.86 -4.02
C ARG A 55 8.14 -4.62 -3.25
N LEU A 56 7.33 -3.67 -3.71
CA LEU A 56 6.00 -3.44 -3.15
C LEU A 56 5.05 -4.59 -3.51
N ALA A 57 4.29 -5.07 -2.54
CA ALA A 57 3.27 -6.11 -2.72
C ALA A 57 1.96 -5.49 -3.23
N MET A 58 1.96 -4.98 -4.46
CA MET A 58 0.88 -4.15 -5.02
C MET A 58 -0.47 -4.87 -5.18
N GLY A 59 -0.48 -6.20 -5.19
CA GLY A 59 -1.73 -6.98 -5.19
C GLY A 59 -2.49 -6.96 -3.85
N ILE A 60 -1.81 -6.70 -2.74
CA ILE A 60 -2.43 -6.71 -1.41
C ILE A 60 -3.48 -5.59 -1.25
N PRO A 61 -3.17 -4.30 -1.52
CA PRO A 61 -4.18 -3.25 -1.44
C PRO A 61 -5.35 -3.48 -2.40
N ASP A 62 -5.12 -4.00 -3.60
CA ASP A 62 -6.18 -4.32 -4.55
C ASP A 62 -7.11 -5.40 -4.03
N MET A 63 -6.56 -6.44 -3.40
CA MET A 63 -7.36 -7.47 -2.71
C MET A 63 -8.24 -6.84 -1.62
N TRP A 64 -7.67 -5.99 -0.74
CA TRP A 64 -8.45 -5.36 0.33
C TRP A 64 -9.55 -4.45 -0.21
N ILE A 65 -9.26 -3.64 -1.24
CA ILE A 65 -10.27 -2.81 -1.90
C ILE A 65 -11.42 -3.66 -2.45
N LYS A 66 -11.09 -4.76 -3.13
CA LYS A 66 -12.07 -5.67 -3.70
C LYS A 66 -12.94 -6.30 -2.62
N ILE A 67 -12.34 -6.85 -1.56
CA ILE A 67 -13.07 -7.45 -0.44
C ILE A 67 -14.01 -6.43 0.19
N LEU A 68 -13.54 -5.23 0.49
CA LEU A 68 -14.34 -4.18 1.14
C LEU A 68 -15.47 -3.62 0.26
N LYS A 69 -15.34 -3.71 -1.06
CA LYS A 69 -16.38 -3.30 -2.01
C LYS A 69 -17.45 -4.37 -2.21
N GLU A 70 -17.08 -5.64 -2.19
CA GLU A 70 -17.91 -6.73 -2.67
C GLU A 70 -18.48 -7.61 -1.53
N GLN A 71 -17.91 -7.55 -0.33
CA GLN A 71 -18.24 -8.50 0.74
C GLN A 71 -18.45 -7.81 2.09
N GLN A 72 -19.39 -8.37 2.87
CA GLN A 72 -19.47 -8.07 4.29
C GLN A 72 -18.39 -8.86 5.04
N ASP A 73 -17.89 -8.33 6.16
CA ASP A 73 -16.80 -8.96 6.90
C ASP A 73 -17.14 -10.37 7.43
N GLU A 74 -18.41 -10.65 7.74
CA GLU A 74 -18.87 -11.98 8.14
C GLU A 74 -18.69 -13.03 7.01
N SER A 75 -18.59 -12.57 5.77
CA SER A 75 -18.45 -13.41 4.57
C SER A 75 -17.01 -13.52 4.07
N TRP A 76 -16.05 -12.91 4.74
CA TRP A 76 -14.66 -12.94 4.29
C TRP A 76 -14.09 -14.36 4.33
N ASN A 77 -13.50 -14.77 3.21
CA ASN A 77 -12.79 -16.03 3.12
C ASN A 77 -11.36 -15.88 3.66
N MET A 78 -11.14 -16.33 4.90
CA MET A 78 -9.84 -16.23 5.58
C MET A 78 -8.73 -16.98 4.84
N TYR A 79 -9.04 -18.09 4.17
CA TYR A 79 -8.05 -18.83 3.37
C TYR A 79 -7.61 -18.01 2.15
N HIS A 80 -8.55 -17.35 1.47
CA HIS A 80 -8.23 -16.47 0.35
C HIS A 80 -7.34 -15.30 0.82
N ILE A 81 -7.70 -14.64 1.91
CA ILE A 81 -6.90 -13.55 2.49
C ILE A 81 -5.50 -14.02 2.86
N TRP A 82 -5.41 -15.15 3.54
CA TRP A 82 -4.11 -15.74 3.91
C TRP A 82 -3.27 -16.05 2.67
N ASN A 83 -3.86 -16.68 1.67
CA ASN A 83 -3.18 -17.04 0.42
C ASN A 83 -2.63 -15.80 -0.30
N GLU A 84 -3.45 -14.76 -0.46
CA GLU A 84 -3.03 -13.52 -1.12
C GLU A 84 -1.90 -12.81 -0.34
N LEU A 85 -1.99 -12.78 0.98
CA LEU A 85 -0.95 -12.18 1.82
C LEU A 85 0.37 -12.96 1.83
N THR A 86 0.33 -14.27 1.62
CA THR A 86 1.51 -15.15 1.69
C THR A 86 2.02 -15.64 0.34
N SER A 87 1.27 -15.42 -0.74
CA SER A 87 1.67 -15.82 -2.09
C SER A 87 2.80 -14.92 -2.59
N ARG A 88 4.01 -15.46 -2.61
CA ARG A 88 5.23 -14.74 -2.98
C ARG A 88 6.06 -15.54 -3.95
N ARG A 89 6.82 -14.84 -4.76
CA ARG A 89 7.85 -15.48 -5.58
C ARG A 89 9.02 -15.91 -4.72
N PRO A 90 9.57 -17.10 -4.95
CA PRO A 90 10.80 -17.53 -4.31
C PRO A 90 11.92 -16.48 -4.52
N MET A 91 12.73 -16.26 -3.50
CA MET A 91 13.89 -15.38 -3.51
C MET A 91 13.59 -13.86 -3.64
N GLU A 92 12.34 -13.44 -3.76
CA GLU A 92 11.96 -12.02 -3.76
C GLU A 92 11.40 -11.61 -2.39
N LYS A 93 11.85 -10.48 -1.88
CA LYS A 93 11.37 -9.88 -0.62
C LYS A 93 10.33 -8.81 -0.90
N TYR A 94 9.29 -8.75 -0.07
CA TYR A 94 8.13 -7.88 -0.26
C TYR A 94 7.95 -6.90 0.88
N ILE A 95 7.49 -5.70 0.55
CA ILE A 95 6.93 -4.72 1.47
C ILE A 95 5.41 -4.78 1.32
N GLY A 96 4.73 -5.30 2.35
CA GLY A 96 3.27 -5.36 2.39
C GLY A 96 2.66 -4.01 2.76
N TYR A 97 1.45 -3.71 2.27
CA TYR A 97 0.72 -2.50 2.65
C TYR A 97 -0.77 -2.63 2.33
N VAL A 98 -1.60 -1.86 3.01
CA VAL A 98 -3.05 -1.87 2.81
C VAL A 98 -3.53 -0.78 1.87
N GLU A 99 -2.85 0.35 1.87
CA GLU A 99 -3.03 1.46 0.94
C GLU A 99 -1.78 2.34 0.88
N SER A 100 -1.66 3.07 -0.20
CA SER A 100 -0.74 4.18 -0.40
C SER A 100 -1.50 5.40 -0.92
N HIS A 101 -0.80 6.43 -1.38
CA HIS A 101 -1.41 7.55 -2.07
C HIS A 101 -2.19 7.12 -3.33
N ASP A 102 -1.75 6.05 -4.00
CA ASP A 102 -2.44 5.55 -5.19
C ASP A 102 -3.86 5.09 -4.89
N GLN A 103 -4.05 4.27 -3.85
CA GLN A 103 -5.37 3.80 -3.49
C GLN A 103 -6.22 4.89 -2.85
N ALA A 104 -5.60 5.74 -2.04
CA ALA A 104 -6.30 6.75 -1.25
C ALA A 104 -6.74 7.98 -2.06
N LEU A 105 -5.94 8.38 -3.05
CA LEU A 105 -6.15 9.61 -3.83
C LEU A 105 -6.52 9.34 -5.28
N VAL A 106 -5.80 8.43 -5.94
CA VAL A 106 -6.04 8.10 -7.35
C VAL A 106 -7.15 7.08 -7.48
N GLY A 107 -7.16 6.07 -6.60
CA GLY A 107 -8.08 4.95 -6.67
C GLY A 107 -9.47 5.20 -6.11
N ASP A 108 -9.79 6.37 -5.53
CA ASP A 108 -11.12 6.77 -5.04
C ASP A 108 -11.11 7.33 -3.60
N LYS A 109 -10.83 6.52 -2.55
CA LYS A 109 -10.92 6.95 -1.16
C LYS A 109 -10.07 6.09 -0.23
N THR A 110 -9.77 6.63 0.96
CA THR A 110 -8.97 5.92 1.96
C THR A 110 -9.66 4.67 2.50
N LEU A 111 -8.88 3.78 3.08
CA LEU A 111 -9.39 2.58 3.75
C LEU A 111 -10.45 2.92 4.82
N MET A 112 -10.21 3.95 5.64
CA MET A 112 -11.19 4.40 6.63
C MET A 112 -12.50 4.84 6.01
N PHE A 113 -12.46 5.59 4.90
CA PHE A 113 -13.67 5.97 4.17
C PHE A 113 -14.40 4.78 3.56
N ARG A 114 -13.68 3.72 3.17
CA ARG A 114 -14.32 2.48 2.70
C ARG A 114 -15.05 1.74 3.81
N LEU A 115 -14.52 1.79 5.02
CA LEU A 115 -15.06 1.09 6.19
C LEU A 115 -16.22 1.85 6.85
N CYS A 116 -16.18 3.18 6.85
CA CYS A 116 -17.13 4.02 7.60
C CYS A 116 -18.04 4.87 6.71
N ASP A 117 -17.71 5.02 5.43
CA ASP A 117 -18.46 5.79 4.42
C ASP A 117 -18.94 7.16 4.93
N SER A 118 -20.21 7.50 4.76
CA SER A 118 -20.80 8.80 5.14
C SER A 118 -20.68 9.14 6.63
N TYR A 119 -20.54 8.14 7.50
CA TYR A 119 -20.31 8.34 8.94
C TYR A 119 -19.00 9.08 9.24
N MET A 120 -18.02 9.03 8.31
CA MET A 120 -16.79 9.80 8.41
C MET A 120 -17.04 11.31 8.58
N TYR A 121 -18.08 11.85 7.97
CA TYR A 121 -18.35 13.28 8.00
C TYR A 121 -18.98 13.79 9.32
N THR A 122 -19.61 12.91 10.10
CA THR A 122 -20.42 13.34 11.22
C THR A 122 -20.14 12.62 12.53
N HIS A 123 -19.48 11.44 12.50
CA HIS A 123 -19.33 10.60 13.68
C HIS A 123 -17.88 10.33 14.09
N MET A 124 -16.89 10.89 13.39
CA MET A 124 -15.45 10.73 13.68
C MET A 124 -15.01 11.60 14.87
N SER A 125 -15.75 11.52 15.96
CA SER A 125 -15.42 12.22 17.21
C SER A 125 -15.49 11.24 18.38
N ARG A 126 -14.48 11.26 19.25
CA ARG A 126 -14.46 10.44 20.47
C ARG A 126 -15.61 10.70 21.46
N PHE A 127 -16.39 11.74 21.21
CA PHE A 127 -17.56 12.11 22.03
C PHE A 127 -18.88 11.59 21.45
N ILE A 128 -18.84 10.92 20.32
CA ILE A 128 -20.02 10.38 19.64
C ILE A 128 -19.88 8.86 19.55
N ASP A 129 -20.73 8.14 20.26
CA ASP A 129 -20.80 6.69 20.17
C ASP A 129 -21.43 6.28 18.83
N SER A 130 -20.71 5.49 18.05
CA SER A 130 -21.17 5.00 16.75
C SER A 130 -20.67 3.58 16.51
N PRO A 131 -21.56 2.58 16.55
CA PRO A 131 -21.18 1.19 16.25
C PRO A 131 -20.55 1.02 14.85
N VAL A 132 -20.91 1.86 13.89
CA VAL A 132 -20.32 1.86 12.54
C VAL A 132 -18.86 2.29 12.59
N ILE A 133 -18.57 3.37 13.31
CA ILE A 133 -17.18 3.86 13.47
C ILE A 133 -16.36 2.87 14.28
N ASP A 134 -16.89 2.34 15.39
CA ASP A 134 -16.17 1.38 16.23
C ASP A 134 -15.82 0.10 15.46
N ARG A 135 -16.76 -0.41 14.65
CA ARG A 135 -16.52 -1.53 13.75
C ARG A 135 -15.47 -1.16 12.69
N GLY A 136 -15.60 -0.01 12.04
CA GLY A 136 -14.67 0.46 11.02
C GLY A 136 -13.24 0.58 11.55
N VAL A 137 -13.07 1.18 12.73
CA VAL A 137 -11.77 1.30 13.41
C VAL A 137 -11.20 -0.08 13.77
N SER A 138 -12.04 -1.00 14.25
CA SER A 138 -11.64 -2.36 14.60
C SER A 138 -11.17 -3.15 13.37
N LEU A 139 -11.91 -3.06 12.27
CA LEU A 139 -11.54 -3.68 10.99
C LEU A 139 -10.28 -3.04 10.39
N HIS A 140 -10.14 -1.72 10.47
CA HIS A 140 -8.94 -1.01 10.02
C HIS A 140 -7.68 -1.52 10.75
N LYS A 141 -7.77 -1.67 12.07
CA LYS A 141 -6.68 -2.25 12.88
C LYS A 141 -6.39 -3.70 12.50
N LEU A 142 -7.43 -4.52 12.33
CA LEU A 142 -7.31 -5.93 11.95
C LEU A 142 -6.63 -6.08 10.59
N ILE A 143 -7.11 -5.37 9.58
CA ILE A 143 -6.57 -5.39 8.21
C ILE A 143 -5.08 -5.03 8.21
N ARG A 144 -4.73 -3.95 8.90
CA ARG A 144 -3.33 -3.50 9.02
C ARG A 144 -2.47 -4.52 9.76
N MET A 145 -2.96 -5.07 10.86
CA MET A 145 -2.24 -6.06 11.65
C MET A 145 -1.93 -7.32 10.84
N VAL A 146 -2.92 -7.91 10.18
CA VAL A 146 -2.70 -9.12 9.40
C VAL A 146 -1.81 -8.87 8.18
N THR A 147 -1.93 -7.71 7.54
CA THR A 147 -1.06 -7.33 6.43
C THR A 147 0.38 -7.12 6.89
N MET A 148 0.59 -6.43 8.00
CA MET A 148 1.92 -6.20 8.58
C MET A 148 2.60 -7.50 8.98
N THR A 149 1.85 -8.49 9.46
CA THR A 149 2.41 -9.75 9.95
C THR A 149 2.60 -10.81 8.86
N LEU A 150 1.83 -10.76 7.79
CA LEU A 150 1.85 -11.78 6.74
C LEU A 150 2.28 -11.26 5.36
N GLY A 151 2.17 -9.97 5.11
CA GLY A 151 2.29 -9.36 3.79
C GLY A 151 3.72 -9.18 3.25
N GLY A 152 4.75 -9.50 4.02
CA GLY A 152 6.14 -9.35 3.57
C GLY A 152 7.14 -9.25 4.72
N GLU A 153 8.37 -8.92 4.35
CA GLU A 153 9.47 -8.68 5.27
C GLU A 153 9.44 -7.27 5.88
N GLY A 154 8.67 -6.36 5.25
CA GLY A 154 8.45 -5.00 5.73
C GLY A 154 7.00 -4.56 5.53
N TYR A 155 6.65 -3.43 6.14
CA TYR A 155 5.31 -2.85 6.04
C TYR A 155 5.39 -1.35 5.69
N LEU A 156 4.71 -0.96 4.61
CA LEU A 156 4.51 0.44 4.27
C LEU A 156 3.26 0.97 4.98
N ASN A 157 3.46 1.89 5.90
CA ASN A 157 2.34 2.59 6.52
C ASN A 157 2.07 3.90 5.80
N PHE A 158 0.90 4.01 5.18
CA PHE A 158 0.47 5.29 4.61
C PHE A 158 0.17 6.27 5.77
N MET A 159 0.88 7.38 5.78
CA MET A 159 0.81 8.37 6.85
C MET A 159 -0.63 8.79 7.16
N GLY A 160 -0.98 8.80 8.44
CA GLY A 160 -2.33 9.06 8.93
C GLY A 160 -3.12 7.79 9.27
N ASN A 161 -2.72 6.62 8.77
CA ASN A 161 -3.36 5.36 9.15
C ASN A 161 -3.08 4.97 10.61
N GLU A 162 -2.07 5.55 11.25
CA GLU A 162 -1.73 5.34 12.64
C GLU A 162 -2.88 5.69 13.57
N PHE A 163 -3.64 6.72 13.23
CA PHE A 163 -4.77 7.20 14.01
C PHE A 163 -6.11 7.21 13.25
N GLY A 164 -6.15 6.57 12.05
CA GLY A 164 -7.36 6.52 11.24
C GLY A 164 -7.85 7.91 10.82
N HIS A 165 -6.95 8.69 10.21
CA HIS A 165 -7.20 10.09 9.81
C HIS A 165 -8.64 10.33 9.33
N PRO A 166 -9.42 11.18 10.03
CA PRO A 166 -10.87 11.28 9.83
C PRO A 166 -11.30 12.22 8.70
N GLU A 167 -10.38 12.88 8.02
CA GLU A 167 -10.68 13.85 6.98
C GLU A 167 -10.48 13.27 5.58
N TRP A 168 -11.23 13.81 4.64
CA TRP A 168 -11.05 13.54 3.22
C TRP A 168 -9.64 13.93 2.77
N ILE A 169 -9.06 13.16 1.85
CA ILE A 169 -7.76 13.46 1.25
C ILE A 169 -7.91 13.49 -0.27
N ASP A 170 -7.33 14.51 -0.90
CA ASP A 170 -7.44 14.74 -2.33
C ASP A 170 -6.27 15.59 -2.86
N PHE A 171 -6.04 15.55 -4.16
CA PHE A 171 -5.09 16.44 -4.82
C PHE A 171 -5.60 17.88 -4.85
N PRO A 172 -4.70 18.90 -4.93
CA PRO A 172 -5.08 20.24 -5.32
C PRO A 172 -5.69 20.19 -6.72
N ARG A 173 -6.92 20.68 -6.85
CA ARG A 173 -7.64 20.73 -8.14
C ARG A 173 -8.59 21.91 -8.19
N GLU A 174 -9.11 22.21 -9.37
CA GLU A 174 -9.97 23.38 -9.62
C GLU A 174 -11.18 23.42 -8.68
N GLY A 175 -11.86 22.30 -8.46
CA GLY A 175 -13.03 22.20 -7.57
C GLY A 175 -12.76 22.57 -6.10
N HIS A 176 -11.49 22.65 -5.69
CA HIS A 176 -11.04 23.08 -4.37
C HIS A 176 -10.24 24.40 -4.43
N GLY A 177 -10.36 25.15 -5.53
CA GLY A 177 -9.59 26.38 -5.71
C GLY A 177 -8.08 26.19 -5.65
N TRP A 178 -7.58 25.01 -6.07
CA TRP A 178 -6.18 24.60 -5.98
C TRP A 178 -5.61 24.61 -4.54
N SER A 179 -6.47 24.47 -3.54
CA SER A 179 -6.09 24.46 -2.14
C SER A 179 -5.31 23.19 -1.78
N TYR A 180 -4.27 23.35 -0.96
CA TYR A 180 -3.51 22.24 -0.36
C TYR A 180 -4.17 21.67 0.91
N PHE A 181 -5.34 22.14 1.29
CA PHE A 181 -5.99 21.74 2.54
C PHE A 181 -6.22 20.22 2.62
N TYR A 182 -6.77 19.62 1.56
CA TYR A 182 -7.06 18.19 1.50
C TYR A 182 -5.90 17.31 1.04
N CYS A 183 -4.80 17.87 0.51
CA CYS A 183 -3.68 17.07 0.02
C CYS A 183 -2.65 16.72 1.10
N ARG A 184 -2.89 17.10 2.33
CA ARG A 184 -2.00 16.83 3.47
C ARG A 184 -2.76 16.25 4.65
N ARG A 185 -2.07 15.43 5.44
CA ARG A 185 -2.62 14.94 6.70
C ARG A 185 -2.72 16.06 7.74
N GLN A 186 -3.81 16.06 8.46
CA GLN A 186 -4.11 17.02 9.50
C GLN A 186 -3.79 16.41 10.86
N TRP A 187 -2.53 16.49 11.25
CA TRP A 187 -2.01 15.84 12.46
C TRP A 187 -2.64 16.30 13.76
N HIS A 188 -3.25 17.48 13.78
CA HIS A 188 -3.99 17.97 14.94
C HIS A 188 -5.29 17.20 15.21
N LEU A 189 -5.70 16.32 14.31
CA LEU A 189 -6.86 15.43 14.46
C LEU A 189 -6.49 14.06 15.07
N ALA A 190 -5.20 13.83 15.37
CA ALA A 190 -4.70 12.61 15.97
C ALA A 190 -5.14 12.44 17.44
#